data_00bc9b7fc246ffd92223f78c7184308e
#
_entry.id   00bc9b7fc246ffd92223f78c7184308e
#
_cell.length_a   1.000
_cell.length_b   1.000
_cell.length_c   1.000
_cell.angle_alpha   90.00
_cell.angle_beta   90.00
_cell.angle_gamma   90.00
#
_symmetry.space_group_name_H-M   'P 1'
#
loop_
_entity.id
_entity.type
_entity.pdbx_description
1 polymer ?
#
loop_
_entity_poly.entity_id
_entity_poly.type
_entity_poly.pdbx_seq_one_letter_code
_entity_poly.pdbx_strand_id
1 'polypeptide(L)'
;MDSIVLKQRAFYNQHKTLDIRFRINALKTLKKAILAYEDRINEAIKMDVGKSNFESYMCEVGLALSELTYMEKHVHKFSKEKTVYTPLSQFLSRSFEKPSPYGVVLVISPWNYPFLLSIDPLIDALAAGNTVVLKPSEFSPYTSQVIKDMIEEYFNPEYVACVLGDSEVSSKLL
;
A
#
# COMPACT_ATOMS: atom_id res chain seq x y z
N MET A 1 19.82 0.21 -2.53
CA MET A 1 18.58 0.70 -1.90
C MET A 1 18.31 2.15 -2.25
N ASP A 2 19.27 3.03 -2.16
CA ASP A 2 19.12 4.45 -2.56
C ASP A 2 18.54 4.62 -3.97
N SER A 3 18.89 3.74 -4.90
CA SER A 3 18.38 3.80 -6.27
C SER A 3 16.85 3.57 -6.38
N ILE A 4 16.25 2.73 -5.51
CA ILE A 4 14.80 2.48 -5.51
C ILE A 4 14.07 3.71 -5.00
N VAL A 5 14.51 4.25 -3.86
CA VAL A 5 13.90 5.45 -3.26
C VAL A 5 14.03 6.65 -4.19
N LEU A 6 15.19 6.83 -4.83
CA LEU A 6 15.39 7.91 -5.81
C LEU A 6 14.46 7.78 -7.03
N LYS A 7 14.30 6.57 -7.56
CA LYS A 7 13.37 6.32 -8.67
C LYS A 7 11.91 6.58 -8.27
N GLN A 8 11.50 6.11 -7.08
CA GLN A 8 10.16 6.36 -6.56
C GLN A 8 9.91 7.85 -6.31
N ARG A 9 10.91 8.57 -5.79
CA ARG A 9 10.82 10.02 -5.63
C ARG A 9 10.69 10.75 -6.97
N ALA A 10 11.46 10.32 -7.98
CA ALA A 10 11.36 10.86 -9.33
C ALA A 10 9.98 10.58 -9.95
N PHE A 11 9.42 9.38 -9.74
CA PHE A 11 8.07 9.04 -10.18
C PHE A 11 7.00 9.88 -9.46
N TYR A 12 7.09 10.01 -8.14
CA TYR A 12 6.18 10.85 -7.35
C TYR A 12 6.19 12.31 -7.81
N ASN A 13 7.38 12.87 -8.09
CA ASN A 13 7.54 14.24 -8.57
C ASN A 13 6.93 14.50 -9.95
N GLN A 14 6.53 13.45 -10.69
CA GLN A 14 5.73 13.61 -11.91
C GLN A 14 4.25 13.93 -11.61
N HIS A 15 3.84 13.92 -10.34
CA HIS A 15 2.49 14.22 -9.87
C HIS A 15 1.37 13.31 -10.41
N LYS A 16 1.71 12.20 -11.07
CA LYS A 16 0.72 11.22 -11.58
C LYS A 16 -0.14 10.62 -10.48
N THR A 17 0.45 10.39 -9.30
CA THR A 17 -0.23 9.81 -8.14
C THR A 17 -1.24 10.77 -7.50
N LEU A 18 -1.24 12.06 -7.86
CA LEU A 18 -2.21 13.04 -7.37
C LEU A 18 -3.57 12.91 -8.07
N ASP A 19 -3.63 12.34 -9.27
CA ASP A 19 -4.90 12.05 -9.96
C ASP A 19 -5.65 10.93 -9.23
N ILE A 20 -6.89 11.20 -8.83
CA ILE A 20 -7.74 10.24 -8.12
C ILE A 20 -8.03 9.01 -9.00
N ARG A 21 -8.17 9.17 -10.31
CA ARG A 21 -8.36 8.05 -11.24
C ARG A 21 -7.16 7.13 -11.28
N PHE A 22 -5.96 7.67 -11.21
CA PHE A 22 -4.73 6.89 -11.10
C PHE A 22 -4.74 6.04 -9.82
N ARG A 23 -5.10 6.64 -8.66
CA ARG A 23 -5.19 5.92 -7.38
C ARG A 23 -6.25 4.81 -7.40
N ILE A 24 -7.44 5.09 -7.91
CA ILE A 24 -8.51 4.08 -8.06
C ILE A 24 -8.05 2.92 -8.96
N ASN A 25 -7.35 3.22 -10.06
CA ASN A 25 -6.82 2.18 -10.94
C ASN A 25 -5.75 1.34 -10.24
N ALA A 26 -4.89 1.94 -9.42
CA ALA A 26 -3.90 1.23 -8.62
C ALA A 26 -4.56 0.27 -7.61
N LEU A 27 -5.61 0.72 -6.90
CA LEU A 27 -6.39 -0.12 -5.98
C LEU A 27 -7.05 -1.30 -6.72
N LYS A 28 -7.66 -1.05 -7.88
CA LYS A 28 -8.25 -2.11 -8.73
C LYS A 28 -7.20 -3.10 -9.24
N THR A 29 -6.01 -2.62 -9.59
CA THR A 29 -4.89 -3.47 -10.00
C THR A 29 -4.45 -4.37 -8.84
N LEU A 30 -4.30 -3.81 -7.63
CA LEU A 30 -3.97 -4.59 -6.44
C LEU A 30 -5.04 -5.64 -6.13
N LYS A 31 -6.32 -5.27 -6.23
CA LYS A 31 -7.43 -6.22 -6.04
C LYS A 31 -7.38 -7.37 -7.04
N LYS A 32 -7.12 -7.07 -8.32
CA LYS A 32 -6.96 -8.09 -9.36
C LYS A 32 -5.76 -8.99 -9.07
N ALA A 33 -4.64 -8.42 -8.62
CA ALA A 33 -3.45 -9.18 -8.26
C ALA A 33 -3.72 -10.14 -7.10
N ILE A 34 -4.37 -9.68 -6.03
CA ILE A 34 -4.74 -10.52 -4.88
C ILE A 34 -5.63 -11.69 -5.31
N LEU A 35 -6.67 -11.43 -6.10
CA LEU A 35 -7.58 -12.49 -6.57
C LEU A 35 -6.87 -13.50 -7.49
N ALA A 36 -5.91 -13.05 -8.30
CA ALA A 36 -5.13 -13.94 -9.17
C ALA A 36 -4.13 -14.81 -8.38
N TYR A 37 -3.68 -14.34 -7.23
CA TYR A 37 -2.69 -15.00 -6.38
C TYR A 37 -3.29 -15.69 -5.15
N GLU A 38 -4.62 -15.71 -4.99
CA GLU A 38 -5.30 -16.14 -3.76
C GLU A 38 -4.87 -17.54 -3.31
N ASP A 39 -4.81 -18.53 -4.20
CA ASP A 39 -4.38 -19.88 -3.87
C ASP A 39 -2.92 -19.92 -3.39
N ARG A 40 -2.02 -19.19 -4.07
CA ARG A 40 -0.60 -19.10 -3.69
C ARG A 40 -0.43 -18.40 -2.34
N ILE A 41 -1.22 -17.35 -2.07
CA ILE A 41 -1.22 -16.63 -0.80
C ILE A 41 -1.67 -17.55 0.32
N ASN A 42 -2.78 -18.27 0.15
CA ASN A 42 -3.30 -19.19 1.15
C ASN A 42 -2.31 -20.32 1.47
N GLU A 43 -1.66 -20.89 0.45
CA GLU A 43 -0.64 -21.91 0.64
C GLU A 43 0.59 -21.37 1.38
N ALA A 44 1.05 -20.18 1.03
CA ALA A 44 2.20 -19.53 1.68
C ALA A 44 1.92 -19.20 3.16
N ILE A 45 0.73 -18.66 3.48
CA ILE A 45 0.31 -18.40 4.86
C ILE A 45 0.23 -19.70 5.66
N LYS A 46 -0.26 -20.79 5.05
CA LYS A 46 -0.27 -22.10 5.69
C LYS A 46 1.15 -22.59 5.99
N MET A 47 2.09 -22.40 5.09
CA MET A 47 3.50 -22.79 5.28
C MET A 47 4.19 -21.98 6.38
N ASP A 48 3.91 -20.68 6.49
CA ASP A 48 4.58 -19.78 7.44
C ASP A 48 3.97 -19.84 8.84
N VAL A 49 2.63 -19.84 8.95
CA VAL A 49 1.93 -19.66 10.22
C VAL A 49 0.87 -20.74 10.52
N GLY A 50 0.75 -21.76 9.66
CA GLY A 50 -0.10 -22.93 9.89
C GLY A 50 -1.60 -22.67 9.74
N LYS A 51 -2.03 -21.52 9.25
CA LYS A 51 -3.46 -21.19 9.07
C LYS A 51 -4.07 -22.08 7.97
N SER A 52 -5.29 -22.56 8.21
CA SER A 52 -6.10 -23.19 7.16
C SER A 52 -6.51 -22.17 6.08
N ASN A 53 -6.91 -22.64 4.90
CA ASN A 53 -7.41 -21.75 3.84
C ASN A 53 -8.59 -20.88 4.30
N PHE A 54 -9.47 -21.43 5.14
CA PHE A 54 -10.58 -20.71 5.72
C PHE A 54 -10.11 -19.57 6.65
N GLU A 55 -9.17 -19.88 7.55
CA GLU A 55 -8.60 -18.88 8.47
C GLU A 55 -7.79 -17.82 7.72
N SER A 56 -6.99 -18.22 6.73
CA SER A 56 -6.24 -17.31 5.86
C SER A 56 -7.19 -16.32 5.17
N TYR A 57 -8.28 -16.83 4.58
CA TYR A 57 -9.26 -15.97 3.94
C TYR A 57 -9.96 -15.04 4.96
N MET A 58 -10.47 -15.60 6.07
CA MET A 58 -11.24 -14.84 7.07
C MET A 58 -10.42 -13.78 7.78
N CYS A 59 -9.14 -14.07 8.06
CA CYS A 59 -8.30 -13.21 8.90
C CYS A 59 -7.32 -12.33 8.12
N GLU A 60 -7.10 -12.61 6.82
CA GLU A 60 -6.12 -11.87 6.03
C GLU A 60 -6.67 -11.49 4.65
N VAL A 61 -6.86 -12.42 3.72
CA VAL A 61 -7.20 -12.11 2.33
C VAL A 61 -8.54 -11.39 2.21
N GLY A 62 -9.57 -11.90 2.91
CA GLY A 62 -10.91 -11.31 2.88
C GLY A 62 -10.97 -9.91 3.49
N LEU A 63 -10.19 -9.66 4.55
CA LEU A 63 -10.09 -8.34 5.16
C LEU A 63 -9.41 -7.35 4.21
N ALA A 64 -8.29 -7.71 3.60
CA ALA A 64 -7.61 -6.87 2.61
C ALA A 64 -8.52 -6.55 1.39
N LEU A 65 -9.28 -7.53 0.89
CA LEU A 65 -10.26 -7.31 -0.19
C LEU A 65 -11.42 -6.39 0.24
N SER A 66 -11.83 -6.47 1.51
CA SER A 66 -12.84 -5.58 2.09
C SER A 66 -12.34 -4.14 2.16
N GLU A 67 -11.11 -3.94 2.67
CA GLU A 67 -10.46 -2.62 2.75
C GLU A 67 -10.27 -2.02 1.35
N LEU A 68 -9.78 -2.80 0.37
CA LEU A 68 -9.71 -2.36 -1.03
C LEU A 68 -11.06 -1.87 -1.56
N THR A 69 -12.12 -2.63 -1.28
CA THR A 69 -13.47 -2.27 -1.73
C THR A 69 -13.97 -1.00 -1.06
N TYR A 70 -13.63 -0.81 0.21
CA TYR A 70 -13.95 0.40 0.95
C TYR A 70 -13.17 1.61 0.40
N MET A 71 -11.86 1.49 0.22
CA MET A 71 -11.02 2.57 -0.29
C MET A 71 -11.38 2.97 -1.73
N GLU A 72 -11.66 2.00 -2.63
CA GLU A 72 -12.14 2.30 -3.99
C GLU A 72 -13.35 3.24 -3.99
N LYS A 73 -14.27 3.05 -3.04
CA LYS A 73 -15.51 3.85 -2.92
C LYS A 73 -15.28 5.22 -2.26
N HIS A 74 -14.28 5.32 -1.38
CA HIS A 74 -14.14 6.47 -0.50
C HIS A 74 -12.95 7.38 -0.81
N VAL A 75 -11.96 6.94 -1.60
CA VAL A 75 -10.77 7.72 -1.91
C VAL A 75 -11.10 9.12 -2.45
N HIS A 76 -12.14 9.25 -3.28
CA HIS A 76 -12.60 10.54 -3.78
C HIS A 76 -13.07 11.46 -2.65
N LYS A 77 -13.78 10.91 -1.65
CA LYS A 77 -14.25 11.67 -0.48
C LYS A 77 -13.08 12.10 0.41
N PHE A 78 -12.14 11.20 0.65
CA PHE A 78 -10.97 11.45 1.51
C PHE A 78 -9.99 12.46 0.90
N SER A 79 -9.96 12.59 -0.42
CA SER A 79 -9.09 13.51 -1.14
C SER A 79 -9.66 14.93 -1.28
N LYS A 80 -10.91 15.18 -0.84
CA LYS A 80 -11.54 16.49 -0.95
C LYS A 80 -10.99 17.49 0.05
N GLU A 81 -10.87 18.73 -0.41
CA GLU A 81 -10.63 19.87 0.45
C GLU A 81 -11.82 20.08 1.43
N LYS A 82 -11.49 20.40 2.67
CA LYS A 82 -12.47 20.77 3.72
C LYS A 82 -12.36 22.25 4.00
N THR A 83 -13.44 22.99 3.77
CA THR A 83 -13.50 24.39 4.15
C THR A 83 -13.48 24.52 5.68
N VAL A 84 -12.62 25.39 6.20
CA VAL A 84 -12.51 25.69 7.62
C VAL A 84 -12.83 27.15 7.87
N TYR A 85 -12.97 27.52 9.15
CA TYR A 85 -13.28 28.91 9.54
C TYR A 85 -12.19 29.88 9.03
N THR A 86 -12.65 30.95 8.38
CA THR A 86 -11.79 32.06 7.94
C THR A 86 -12.04 33.27 8.86
N PRO A 87 -11.00 33.81 9.55
CA PRO A 87 -11.15 34.99 10.39
C PRO A 87 -11.66 36.19 9.61
N LEU A 88 -12.47 37.05 10.27
CA LEU A 88 -13.01 38.27 9.67
C LEU A 88 -11.92 39.22 9.15
N SER A 89 -10.74 39.23 9.78
CA SER A 89 -9.58 39.99 9.32
C SER A 89 -9.07 39.59 7.94
N GLN A 90 -9.46 38.42 7.44
CA GLN A 90 -9.14 37.89 6.11
C GLN A 90 -10.39 37.84 5.21
N PHE A 91 -11.32 38.78 5.42
CA PHE A 91 -12.53 38.88 4.60
C PHE A 91 -12.15 38.95 3.10
N LEU A 92 -12.89 38.23 2.27
CA LEU A 92 -12.70 37.92 0.85
C LEU A 92 -11.76 36.72 0.56
N SER A 93 -11.13 36.10 1.58
CA SER A 93 -10.38 34.86 1.39
C SER A 93 -11.16 33.63 1.86
N ARG A 94 -10.69 32.43 1.45
CA ARG A 94 -11.24 31.14 1.85
C ARG A 94 -10.11 30.31 2.46
N SER A 95 -10.34 29.83 3.67
CA SER A 95 -9.44 28.88 4.35
C SER A 95 -9.92 27.44 4.13
N PHE A 96 -9.02 26.53 3.87
CA PHE A 96 -9.32 25.11 3.70
C PHE A 96 -8.15 24.22 4.12
N GLU A 97 -8.47 22.98 4.51
CA GLU A 97 -7.53 21.90 4.69
C GLU A 97 -7.55 21.03 3.44
N LYS A 98 -6.39 20.66 2.94
CA LYS A 98 -6.22 19.77 1.79
C LYS A 98 -5.33 18.60 2.15
N PRO A 99 -5.83 17.35 2.08
CA PRO A 99 -4.99 16.17 2.24
C PRO A 99 -3.88 16.14 1.18
N SER A 100 -2.66 15.85 1.61
CA SER A 100 -1.49 15.73 0.73
C SER A 100 -0.74 14.43 1.04
N PRO A 101 -0.29 13.67 0.03
CA PRO A 101 0.54 12.50 0.26
C PRO A 101 1.92 12.89 0.81
N TYR A 102 2.54 11.97 1.55
CA TYR A 102 3.91 12.13 2.07
C TYR A 102 4.98 12.03 0.97
N GLY A 103 4.71 11.29 -0.09
CA GLY A 103 5.63 11.07 -1.19
C GLY A 103 6.04 9.61 -1.30
N VAL A 104 7.22 9.25 -0.82
CA VAL A 104 7.70 7.86 -0.75
C VAL A 104 7.44 7.33 0.66
N VAL A 105 6.72 6.22 0.77
CA VAL A 105 6.36 5.57 2.04
C VAL A 105 7.06 4.23 2.13
N LEU A 106 7.65 3.94 3.28
CA LEU A 106 8.17 2.62 3.65
C LEU A 106 7.15 1.90 4.54
N VAL A 107 6.77 0.69 4.14
CA VAL A 107 5.94 -0.21 4.94
C VAL A 107 6.81 -1.38 5.38
N ILE A 108 7.04 -1.53 6.68
CA ILE A 108 7.70 -2.69 7.29
C ILE A 108 6.65 -3.46 8.06
N SER A 109 6.40 -4.71 7.67
CA SER A 109 5.32 -5.52 8.23
C SER A 109 5.83 -6.70 9.08
N PRO A 110 5.05 -7.10 10.10
CA PRO A 110 5.38 -8.22 10.97
C PRO A 110 5.00 -9.58 10.34
N TRP A 111 5.29 -10.67 11.06
CA TRP A 111 5.11 -12.05 10.62
C TRP A 111 3.79 -12.71 11.04
N ASN A 112 3.06 -12.17 12.01
CA ASN A 112 1.91 -12.84 12.64
C ASN A 112 0.62 -12.80 11.79
N TYR A 113 0.46 -11.78 10.97
CA TYR A 113 -0.54 -11.66 9.90
C TYR A 113 0.18 -11.15 8.65
N PRO A 114 1.02 -12.02 8.06
CA PRO A 114 2.06 -11.56 7.13
C PRO A 114 1.50 -10.94 5.86
N PHE A 115 0.36 -11.42 5.38
CA PHE A 115 -0.28 -10.85 4.21
C PHE A 115 -1.06 -9.58 4.55
N LEU A 116 -1.99 -9.64 5.51
CA LEU A 116 -2.85 -8.51 5.85
C LEU A 116 -2.04 -7.28 6.25
N LEU A 117 -1.11 -7.43 7.20
CA LEU A 117 -0.34 -6.29 7.72
C LEU A 117 0.72 -5.76 6.74
N SER A 118 0.94 -6.46 5.62
CA SER A 118 1.70 -5.94 4.48
C SER A 118 0.80 -5.17 3.52
N ILE A 119 -0.41 -5.67 3.27
CA ILE A 119 -1.29 -5.17 2.20
C ILE A 119 -2.18 -4.01 2.67
N ASP A 120 -2.70 -4.02 3.89
CA ASP A 120 -3.54 -2.92 4.39
C ASP A 120 -2.81 -1.57 4.38
N PRO A 121 -1.59 -1.42 4.95
CA PRO A 121 -0.86 -0.17 4.86
C PRO A 121 -0.48 0.21 3.41
N LEU A 122 -0.27 -0.78 2.53
CA LEU A 122 -0.05 -0.55 1.11
C LEU A 122 -1.31 0.06 0.46
N ILE A 123 -2.50 -0.48 0.76
CA ILE A 123 -3.78 0.05 0.26
C ILE A 123 -3.94 1.52 0.65
N ASP A 124 -3.72 1.83 1.92
CA ASP A 124 -3.85 3.19 2.45
C ASP A 124 -2.85 4.15 1.82
N ALA A 125 -1.60 3.72 1.68
CA ALA A 125 -0.55 4.53 1.05
C ALA A 125 -0.85 4.84 -0.42
N LEU A 126 -1.37 3.85 -1.19
CA LEU A 126 -1.77 4.03 -2.59
C LEU A 126 -3.01 4.93 -2.69
N ALA A 127 -4.01 4.74 -1.82
CA ALA A 127 -5.21 5.58 -1.77
C ALA A 127 -4.87 7.03 -1.44
N ALA A 128 -3.89 7.27 -0.56
CA ALA A 128 -3.40 8.60 -0.25
C ALA A 128 -2.58 9.24 -1.39
N GLY A 129 -2.08 8.46 -2.35
CA GLY A 129 -1.33 8.95 -3.51
C GLY A 129 0.19 8.92 -3.33
N ASN A 130 0.70 8.04 -2.49
CA ASN A 130 2.12 7.82 -2.30
C ASN A 130 2.68 6.79 -3.30
N THR A 131 4.01 6.76 -3.43
CA THR A 131 4.77 5.60 -3.88
C THR A 131 5.20 4.77 -2.68
N VAL A 132 5.39 3.47 -2.84
CA VAL A 132 5.59 2.58 -1.70
C VAL A 132 6.77 1.63 -1.90
N VAL A 133 7.61 1.55 -0.88
CA VAL A 133 8.55 0.46 -0.68
C VAL A 133 7.98 -0.45 0.39
N LEU A 134 7.68 -1.69 0.05
CA LEU A 134 7.15 -2.70 0.96
C LEU A 134 8.27 -3.64 1.39
N LYS A 135 8.46 -3.82 2.69
CA LYS A 135 9.42 -4.78 3.27
C LYS A 135 8.67 -5.74 4.18
N PRO A 136 8.17 -6.90 3.66
CA PRO A 136 7.57 -7.93 4.48
C PRO A 136 8.59 -8.60 5.41
N SER A 137 8.09 -9.33 6.42
CA SER A 137 8.94 -9.95 7.44
C SER A 137 9.76 -11.11 6.88
N GLU A 138 11.02 -11.20 7.27
CA GLU A 138 11.90 -12.35 7.03
C GLU A 138 11.45 -13.63 7.77
N PHE A 139 10.63 -13.50 8.81
CA PHE A 139 10.09 -14.63 9.57
C PHE A 139 8.86 -15.27 8.94
N SER A 140 8.37 -14.73 7.83
CA SER A 140 7.33 -15.34 6.98
C SER A 140 7.79 -15.43 5.52
N PRO A 141 8.81 -16.25 5.24
CA PRO A 141 9.53 -16.22 3.96
C PRO A 141 8.65 -16.61 2.77
N TYR A 142 7.74 -17.58 2.93
CA TYR A 142 6.85 -18.01 1.84
C TYR A 142 5.85 -16.91 1.46
N THR A 143 5.19 -16.31 2.44
CA THR A 143 4.24 -15.21 2.21
C THR A 143 4.96 -13.99 1.65
N SER A 144 6.14 -13.66 2.17
CA SER A 144 6.95 -12.54 1.70
C SER A 144 7.37 -12.71 0.24
N GLN A 145 7.73 -13.94 -0.17
CA GLN A 145 8.07 -14.22 -1.57
C GLN A 145 6.85 -14.09 -2.49
N VAL A 146 5.70 -14.62 -2.07
CA VAL A 146 4.45 -14.50 -2.86
C VAL A 146 4.02 -13.04 -3.00
N ILE A 147 4.13 -12.24 -1.94
CA ILE A 147 3.86 -10.79 -2.00
C ILE A 147 4.82 -10.12 -3.00
N LYS A 148 6.10 -10.45 -2.96
CA LYS A 148 7.08 -9.89 -3.90
C LYS A 148 6.73 -10.24 -5.33
N ASP A 149 6.51 -11.51 -5.64
CA ASP A 149 6.16 -11.99 -6.99
C ASP A 149 4.91 -11.24 -7.52
N MET A 150 3.88 -11.13 -6.68
CA MET A 150 2.64 -10.45 -7.00
C MET A 150 2.87 -8.94 -7.29
N ILE A 151 3.64 -8.27 -6.46
CA ILE A 151 3.91 -6.84 -6.66
C ILE A 151 4.76 -6.61 -7.92
N GLU A 152 5.79 -7.42 -8.15
CA GLU A 152 6.65 -7.29 -9.34
C GLU A 152 5.92 -7.58 -10.66
N GLU A 153 4.89 -8.45 -10.64
CA GLU A 153 4.07 -8.75 -11.83
C GLU A 153 3.10 -7.61 -12.16
N TYR A 154 2.52 -6.97 -11.14
CA TYR A 154 1.40 -6.05 -11.36
C TYR A 154 1.77 -4.57 -11.27
N PHE A 155 2.93 -4.23 -10.70
CA PHE A 155 3.33 -2.84 -10.49
C PHE A 155 4.74 -2.54 -11.02
N ASN A 156 4.91 -1.32 -11.53
CA ASN A 156 6.24 -0.79 -11.81
C ASN A 156 6.97 -0.51 -10.48
N PRO A 157 8.21 -0.98 -10.29
CA PRO A 157 8.99 -0.75 -9.07
C PRO A 157 9.25 0.73 -8.75
N GLU A 158 9.13 1.62 -9.73
CA GLU A 158 9.17 3.07 -9.51
C GLU A 158 7.92 3.58 -8.77
N TYR A 159 6.84 2.79 -8.72
CA TYR A 159 5.61 3.13 -8.03
C TYR A 159 5.41 2.28 -6.77
N VAL A 160 5.47 0.96 -6.90
CA VAL A 160 5.41 0.01 -5.78
C VAL A 160 6.54 -0.99 -5.93
N ALA A 161 7.42 -1.07 -4.94
CA ALA A 161 8.52 -2.02 -4.91
C ALA A 161 8.42 -2.91 -3.66
N CYS A 162 8.73 -4.19 -3.77
CA CYS A 162 8.85 -5.11 -2.64
C CYS A 162 10.31 -5.52 -2.46
N VAL A 163 10.84 -5.30 -1.26
CA VAL A 163 12.23 -5.62 -0.90
C VAL A 163 12.24 -6.68 0.18
N LEU A 164 12.85 -7.83 -0.09
CA LEU A 164 13.06 -8.87 0.90
C LEU A 164 14.40 -8.69 1.60
N GLY A 165 14.48 -9.14 2.83
CA GLY A 165 15.71 -9.13 3.62
C GLY A 165 15.43 -9.07 5.11
N ASP A 166 16.49 -9.06 5.87
CA ASP A 166 16.52 -9.10 7.34
C ASP A 166 16.52 -7.68 7.96
N SER A 167 16.88 -7.63 9.24
CA SER A 167 16.99 -6.39 10.00
C SER A 167 18.03 -5.41 9.45
N GLU A 168 19.12 -5.92 8.81
CA GLU A 168 20.12 -5.05 8.19
C GLU A 168 19.54 -4.33 6.96
N VAL A 169 18.73 -5.05 6.18
CA VAL A 169 18.00 -4.45 5.05
C VAL A 169 17.00 -3.41 5.54
N SER A 170 16.27 -3.70 6.63
CA SER A 170 15.35 -2.74 7.24
C SER A 170 16.07 -1.47 7.68
N SER A 171 17.22 -1.61 8.35
CA SER A 171 18.05 -0.47 8.81
C SER A 171 18.60 0.38 7.66
N LYS A 172 18.83 -0.23 6.48
CA LYS A 172 19.28 0.51 5.29
C LYS A 172 18.15 1.20 4.53
N LEU A 173 16.90 0.85 4.81
CA LEU A 173 15.72 1.47 4.22
C LEU A 173 15.23 2.67 5.04
N LEU A 174 15.56 2.72 6.35
CA LEU A 174 15.30 3.83 7.27
C LEU A 174 16.34 4.94 7.11
#